data_8a11b9d6f61a3937b078fa4d1e3349a2
#
_entry.id   8a11b9d6f61a3937b078fa4d1e3349a2
#
_cell.length_a   1.000
_cell.length_b   1.000
_cell.length_c   1.000
_cell.angle_alpha   90.00
_cell.angle_beta   90.00
_cell.angle_gamma   90.00
#
_symmetry.space_group_name_H-M   'P 1'
#
loop_
_entity.id
_entity.type
_entity.pdbx_description
1 polymer ?
#
loop_
_entity_poly.entity_id
_entity_poly.type
_entity_poly.pdbx_seq_one_letter_code
_entity_poly.pdbx_strand_id
1 'polypeptide(L)'
;MIKCKLVYLAGPIYEQDDTCIRWRKATHKLLMKKKIMCLKPTDADYRGMERKPDIPQRIVKRDKTDIMNCDTILAKCDHPSYGTAMEIMFAWSLQKQIIVVTNSHSPWIRYHADYVFPTLDEALNAMEYPEFNTVVSK
;
A
#
# COMPACT_ATOMS: atom_id res chain seq x y z
N MET A 1 -0.15 4.79 -17.85
CA MET A 1 -0.89 4.80 -16.58
C MET A 1 -0.84 3.44 -15.92
N ILE A 2 -0.83 3.43 -14.62
CA ILE A 2 -0.71 2.20 -13.83
C ILE A 2 -2.11 1.71 -13.48
N LYS A 3 -2.48 0.54 -13.96
CA LYS A 3 -3.82 -0.01 -13.78
C LYS A 3 -3.94 -0.69 -12.42
N CYS A 4 -4.93 -0.30 -11.62
CA CYS A 4 -5.17 -0.82 -10.28
C CYS A 4 -6.68 -0.93 -10.01
N LYS A 5 -7.09 -1.94 -9.26
CA LYS A 5 -8.49 -2.10 -8.82
C LYS A 5 -8.61 -2.05 -7.30
N LEU A 6 -7.75 -2.78 -6.62
CA LEU A 6 -7.75 -2.87 -5.15
C LEU A 6 -6.33 -2.73 -4.66
N VAL A 7 -6.08 -1.69 -3.91
CA VAL A 7 -4.73 -1.26 -3.51
C VAL A 7 -4.57 -1.35 -1.99
N TYR A 8 -3.50 -2.02 -1.55
CA TYR A 8 -3.13 -2.03 -0.14
C TYR A 8 -2.21 -0.85 0.14
N LEU A 9 -2.55 -0.04 1.13
CA LEU A 9 -1.79 1.17 1.48
C LEU A 9 -0.79 0.86 2.58
N ALA A 10 0.44 0.59 2.20
CA ALA A 10 1.54 0.28 3.11
C ALA A 10 2.33 1.54 3.48
N GLY A 11 2.92 1.52 4.66
CA GLY A 11 3.76 2.60 5.14
C GLY A 11 3.95 2.50 6.65
N PRO A 12 4.91 3.24 7.22
CA PRO A 12 5.14 3.20 8.66
C PRO A 12 3.90 3.60 9.45
N ILE A 13 3.69 2.92 10.58
CA ILE A 13 2.60 3.22 11.52
C ILE A 13 3.25 3.57 12.85
N TYR A 14 3.04 4.81 13.31
CA TYR A 14 3.62 5.30 14.54
C TYR A 14 2.58 5.38 15.66
N GLU A 15 3.02 5.01 16.85
CA GLU A 15 2.15 5.00 18.03
C GLU A 15 1.59 6.38 18.36
N GLN A 16 2.39 7.43 18.18
CA GLN A 16 2.06 8.78 18.66
C GLN A 16 1.67 9.74 17.54
N ASP A 17 1.59 9.27 16.30
CA ASP A 17 1.37 10.14 15.15
C ASP A 17 0.23 9.65 14.29
N ASP A 18 -0.83 10.44 14.18
CA ASP A 18 -1.99 10.11 13.35
C ASP A 18 -1.76 10.39 11.86
N THR A 19 -0.59 10.89 11.47
CA THR A 19 -0.29 11.07 10.05
C THR A 19 -0.47 9.76 9.28
N CYS A 20 -0.11 8.64 9.89
CA CYS A 20 -0.27 7.32 9.26
C CYS A 20 -1.73 6.99 8.96
N ILE A 21 -2.66 7.50 9.74
CA ILE A 21 -4.09 7.32 9.51
C ILE A 21 -4.58 8.34 8.49
N ARG A 22 -4.19 9.59 8.62
CA ARG A 22 -4.68 10.68 7.78
C ARG A 22 -4.30 10.52 6.31
N TRP A 23 -3.05 10.18 6.02
CA TRP A 23 -2.64 10.05 4.62
C TRP A 23 -3.36 8.88 3.93
N ARG A 24 -3.62 7.80 4.68
CA ARG A 24 -4.35 6.65 4.13
C ARG A 24 -5.80 6.99 3.85
N LYS A 25 -6.45 7.70 4.77
CA LYS A 25 -7.84 8.14 4.54
C LYS A 25 -7.95 9.09 3.36
N ALA A 26 -7.03 10.05 3.26
CA ALA A 26 -7.01 11.00 2.15
C ALA A 26 -6.76 10.28 0.82
N THR A 27 -5.81 9.36 0.79
CA THR A 27 -5.51 8.56 -0.40
C THR A 27 -6.69 7.72 -0.82
N HIS A 28 -7.32 7.04 0.13
CA HIS A 28 -8.52 6.24 -0.13
C HIS A 28 -9.59 7.08 -0.81
N LYS A 29 -9.84 8.27 -0.28
CA LYS A 29 -10.84 9.17 -0.81
C LYS A 29 -10.53 9.60 -2.26
N LEU A 30 -9.27 9.93 -2.53
CA LEU A 30 -8.84 10.31 -3.87
C LEU A 30 -8.93 9.14 -4.86
N LEU A 31 -8.53 7.95 -4.45
CA LEU A 31 -8.57 6.78 -5.31
C LEU A 31 -10.00 6.31 -5.55
N MET A 32 -10.91 6.47 -4.58
CA MET A 32 -12.31 6.17 -4.79
C MET A 32 -12.94 7.00 -5.90
N LYS A 33 -12.51 8.24 -6.07
CA LYS A 33 -12.96 9.07 -7.18
C LYS A 33 -12.59 8.47 -8.54
N LYS A 34 -11.54 7.65 -8.55
CA LYS A 34 -11.10 6.91 -9.74
C LYS A 34 -11.66 5.49 -9.78
N LYS A 35 -12.56 5.13 -8.87
CA LYS A 35 -13.15 3.79 -8.70
C LYS A 35 -12.15 2.75 -8.22
N ILE A 36 -11.03 3.17 -7.67
CA ILE A 36 -10.01 2.28 -7.11
C ILE A 36 -10.29 2.13 -5.62
N MET A 37 -10.45 0.88 -5.18
CA MET A 37 -10.68 0.58 -3.76
C MET A 37 -9.36 0.40 -3.03
N CYS A 38 -9.38 0.65 -1.72
CA CYS A 38 -8.19 0.53 -0.87
C CYS A 38 -8.45 -0.36 0.34
N LEU A 39 -7.41 -1.10 0.72
CA LEU A 39 -7.33 -1.79 2.00
C LEU A 39 -6.27 -1.07 2.84
N LYS A 40 -6.61 -0.77 4.09
CA LYS A 40 -5.74 0.02 4.97
C LYS A 40 -5.47 -0.75 6.26
N PRO A 41 -4.19 -0.98 6.61
CA PRO A 41 -3.88 -1.62 7.90
C PRO A 41 -4.39 -0.79 9.09
N THR A 42 -4.52 0.51 8.93
CA THR A 42 -5.00 1.40 10.00
C THR A 42 -6.51 1.31 10.25
N ASP A 43 -7.26 0.52 9.48
CA ASP A 43 -8.67 0.27 9.78
C ASP A 43 -8.84 -0.52 11.08
N ALA A 44 -7.79 -1.22 11.54
CA ALA A 44 -7.72 -1.75 12.90
C ALA A 44 -6.49 -1.12 13.57
N ASP A 45 -6.73 -0.30 14.58
CA ASP A 45 -5.66 0.44 15.25
C ASP A 45 -5.15 -0.37 16.45
N TYR A 46 -3.99 -0.99 16.29
CA TYR A 46 -3.33 -1.76 17.33
C TYR A 46 -2.15 -1.03 17.97
N ARG A 47 -2.00 0.27 17.71
CA ARG A 47 -0.89 1.05 18.27
C ARG A 47 -0.92 0.99 19.80
N GLY A 48 0.24 0.75 20.40
CA GLY A 48 0.36 0.60 21.85
C GLY A 48 -0.04 -0.77 22.39
N MET A 49 -0.53 -1.66 21.52
CA MET A 49 -0.98 -3.00 21.91
C MET A 49 -0.08 -4.12 21.42
N GLU A 50 1.02 -3.79 20.77
CA GLU A 50 1.86 -4.78 20.06
C GLU A 50 2.47 -5.82 20.97
N ARG A 51 2.60 -5.53 22.27
CA ARG A 51 3.16 -6.48 23.25
C ARG A 51 2.12 -7.41 23.86
N LYS A 52 0.83 -7.18 23.61
CA LYS A 52 -0.22 -8.03 24.16
C LYS A 52 -0.23 -9.39 23.45
N PRO A 53 -0.55 -10.47 24.17
CA PRO A 53 -0.66 -11.79 23.55
C PRO A 53 -1.61 -11.76 22.37
N ASP A 54 -1.26 -12.47 21.32
CA ASP A 54 -2.04 -12.66 20.08
C ASP A 54 -2.14 -11.42 19.17
N ILE A 55 -1.78 -10.22 19.63
CA ILE A 55 -1.88 -9.03 18.78
C ILE A 55 -0.92 -9.07 17.61
N PRO A 56 0.38 -9.42 17.79
CA PRO A 56 1.28 -9.51 16.64
C PRO A 56 0.78 -10.46 15.56
N GLN A 57 0.25 -11.61 15.96
CA GLN A 57 -0.29 -12.58 15.02
C GLN A 57 -1.51 -12.04 14.28
N ARG A 58 -2.39 -11.33 14.97
CA ARG A 58 -3.57 -10.72 14.36
C ARG A 58 -3.20 -9.67 13.33
N ILE A 59 -2.23 -8.81 13.68
CA ILE A 59 -1.74 -7.78 12.76
C ILE A 59 -1.20 -8.42 11.49
N VAL A 60 -0.29 -9.36 11.64
CA VAL A 60 0.40 -9.98 10.49
C VAL A 60 -0.59 -10.76 9.63
N LYS A 61 -1.47 -11.55 10.24
CA LYS A 61 -2.46 -12.32 9.49
C LYS A 61 -3.38 -11.43 8.70
N ARG A 62 -3.87 -10.37 9.31
CA ARG A 62 -4.76 -9.42 8.64
C ARG A 62 -4.07 -8.73 7.48
N ASP A 63 -2.87 -8.21 7.71
CA ASP A 63 -2.13 -7.50 6.68
C ASP A 63 -1.79 -8.43 5.52
N LYS A 64 -1.35 -9.65 5.80
CA LYS A 64 -1.08 -10.63 4.75
C LYS A 64 -2.33 -10.98 3.95
N THR A 65 -3.46 -11.18 4.63
CA THR A 65 -4.72 -11.47 3.95
C THR A 65 -5.12 -10.32 3.03
N ASP A 66 -5.00 -9.09 3.50
CA ASP A 66 -5.32 -7.92 2.69
C ASP A 66 -4.39 -7.81 1.48
N ILE A 67 -3.10 -8.06 1.66
CA ILE A 67 -2.15 -8.03 0.55
C ILE A 67 -2.46 -9.15 -0.46
N MET A 68 -2.82 -10.33 0.01
CA MET A 68 -3.23 -11.44 -0.87
C MET A 68 -4.44 -11.07 -1.72
N ASN A 69 -5.36 -10.28 -1.18
CA ASN A 69 -6.58 -9.91 -1.87
C ASN A 69 -6.43 -8.71 -2.81
N CYS A 70 -5.38 -7.90 -2.66
CA CYS A 70 -5.18 -6.75 -3.52
C CYS A 70 -4.46 -7.12 -4.82
N ASP A 71 -4.52 -6.25 -5.82
CA ASP A 71 -3.70 -6.39 -7.03
C ASP A 71 -2.45 -5.51 -6.97
N THR A 72 -2.44 -4.50 -6.12
CA THR A 72 -1.36 -3.52 -6.05
C THR A 72 -1.08 -3.15 -4.61
N ILE A 73 0.18 -2.97 -4.28
CA ILE A 73 0.59 -2.33 -3.03
C ILE A 73 1.15 -0.95 -3.35
N LEU A 74 0.67 0.06 -2.64
CA LEU A 74 1.21 1.42 -2.68
C LEU A 74 1.91 1.66 -1.35
N ALA A 75 3.22 1.69 -1.38
CA ALA A 75 4.05 1.80 -0.17
C ALA A 75 4.65 3.19 -0.06
N LYS A 76 4.27 3.91 0.97
CA LYS A 76 4.82 5.23 1.29
C LYS A 76 6.03 5.02 2.21
N CYS A 77 7.23 5.07 1.63
CA CYS A 77 8.48 4.74 2.31
C CYS A 77 9.31 5.98 2.60
N ASP A 78 8.75 6.93 3.31
CA ASP A 78 9.45 8.15 3.73
C ASP A 78 10.29 7.94 4.98
N HIS A 79 10.05 6.87 5.73
CA HIS A 79 10.85 6.48 6.89
C HIS A 79 11.10 4.97 6.86
N PRO A 80 12.23 4.49 7.41
CA PRO A 80 12.46 3.05 7.52
C PRO A 80 11.39 2.39 8.40
N SER A 81 10.92 1.23 7.96
CA SER A 81 9.93 0.44 8.69
C SER A 81 10.12 -1.03 8.36
N TYR A 82 10.30 -1.85 9.38
CA TYR A 82 10.41 -3.30 9.19
C TYR A 82 9.14 -3.86 8.54
N GLY A 83 7.98 -3.47 9.06
CA GLY A 83 6.71 -3.98 8.55
C GLY A 83 6.50 -3.64 7.09
N THR A 84 6.74 -2.39 6.72
CA THR A 84 6.57 -1.94 5.34
C THR A 84 7.51 -2.69 4.39
N ALA A 85 8.77 -2.87 4.77
CA ALA A 85 9.72 -3.61 3.95
C ALA A 85 9.29 -5.07 3.77
N MET A 86 8.82 -5.71 4.83
CA MET A 86 8.35 -7.09 4.77
C MET A 86 7.07 -7.22 3.96
N GLU A 87 6.19 -6.24 4.03
CA GLU A 87 4.97 -6.22 3.21
C GLU A 87 5.30 -6.10 1.72
N ILE A 88 6.26 -5.27 1.38
CA ILE A 88 6.74 -5.15 0.00
C ILE A 88 7.29 -6.50 -0.48
N MET A 89 8.12 -7.14 0.33
CA MET A 89 8.69 -8.43 -0.04
C MET A 89 7.62 -9.51 -0.19
N PHE A 90 6.64 -9.51 0.70
CA PHE A 90 5.52 -10.45 0.63
C PHE A 90 4.71 -10.23 -0.65
N ALA A 91 4.37 -8.99 -0.96
CA ALA A 91 3.66 -8.64 -2.18
C ALA A 91 4.44 -9.05 -3.43
N TRP A 92 5.76 -8.83 -3.41
CA TRP A 92 6.64 -9.22 -4.51
C TRP A 92 6.61 -10.73 -4.72
N SER A 93 6.66 -11.50 -3.65
CA SER A 93 6.63 -12.97 -3.73
C SER A 93 5.31 -13.48 -4.31
N LEU A 94 4.24 -12.71 -4.19
CA LEU A 94 2.93 -13.03 -4.75
C LEU A 94 2.71 -12.41 -6.14
N GLN A 95 3.73 -11.78 -6.69
CA GLN A 95 3.68 -11.14 -8.01
C GLN A 95 2.64 -10.01 -8.09
N LYS A 96 2.40 -9.33 -6.98
CA LYS A 96 1.55 -8.15 -6.97
C LYS A 96 2.29 -6.98 -7.60
N GLN A 97 1.55 -6.03 -8.12
CA GLN A 97 2.12 -4.78 -8.61
C GLN A 97 2.57 -3.92 -7.44
N ILE A 98 3.79 -3.38 -7.50
CA ILE A 98 4.39 -2.64 -6.39
C ILE A 98 4.73 -1.22 -6.82
N ILE A 99 4.07 -0.26 -6.20
CA ILE A 99 4.31 1.17 -6.38
C ILE A 99 4.91 1.70 -5.08
N VAL A 100 6.07 2.33 -5.16
CA VAL A 100 6.76 2.86 -3.99
C VAL A 100 6.92 4.37 -4.11
N VAL A 101 6.59 5.06 -3.04
CA VAL A 101 6.84 6.50 -2.89
C VAL A 101 8.02 6.66 -1.95
N THR A 102 9.15 7.15 -2.48
CA THR A 102 10.36 7.28 -1.68
C THR A 102 11.39 8.18 -2.35
N ASN A 103 12.21 8.83 -1.54
CA ASN A 103 13.44 9.48 -1.99
C ASN A 103 14.68 8.69 -1.60
N SER A 104 14.50 7.54 -0.96
CA SER A 104 15.60 6.67 -0.57
C SER A 104 16.26 6.01 -1.77
N HIS A 105 17.56 5.78 -1.68
CA HIS A 105 18.30 5.02 -2.69
C HIS A 105 18.51 3.57 -2.27
N SER A 106 17.74 3.07 -1.31
CA SER A 106 17.84 1.68 -0.86
C SER A 106 17.68 0.72 -2.05
N PRO A 107 18.69 -0.13 -2.33
CA PRO A 107 18.57 -1.07 -3.45
C PRO A 107 17.48 -2.10 -3.22
N TRP A 108 17.24 -2.49 -1.97
CA TRP A 108 16.19 -3.46 -1.65
C TRP A 108 14.81 -2.93 -2.00
N ILE A 109 14.53 -1.68 -1.66
CA ILE A 109 13.23 -1.07 -1.96
C ILE A 109 13.07 -0.88 -3.47
N ARG A 110 14.10 -0.33 -4.11
CA ARG A 110 14.01 0.01 -5.54
C ARG A 110 13.98 -1.22 -6.44
N TYR A 111 14.70 -2.26 -6.08
CA TYR A 111 14.71 -3.49 -6.87
C TYR A 111 13.33 -4.15 -6.93
N HIS A 112 12.61 -4.14 -5.80
CA HIS A 112 11.31 -4.81 -5.71
C HIS A 112 10.15 -3.96 -6.20
N ALA A 113 10.37 -2.69 -6.49
CA ALA A 113 9.32 -1.80 -6.97
C ALA A 113 9.19 -1.89 -8.49
N ASP A 114 7.94 -1.97 -8.96
CA ASP A 114 7.65 -1.82 -10.38
C ASP A 114 7.70 -0.35 -10.78
N TYR A 115 7.29 0.54 -9.88
CA TYR A 115 7.29 1.99 -10.10
C TYR A 115 7.74 2.70 -8.84
N VAL A 116 8.58 3.72 -9.01
CA VAL A 116 9.07 4.55 -7.92
C VAL A 116 8.76 6.00 -8.21
N PHE A 117 8.12 6.67 -7.26
CA PHE A 117 7.79 8.09 -7.37
C PHE A 117 8.38 8.85 -6.18
N PRO A 118 8.85 10.08 -6.38
CA PRO A 118 9.36 10.88 -5.26
C PRO A 118 8.26 11.42 -4.35
N THR A 119 7.03 11.56 -4.86
CA THR A 119 5.91 12.10 -4.08
C THR A 119 4.67 11.22 -4.23
N LEU A 120 3.84 11.26 -3.20
CA LEU A 120 2.56 10.55 -3.22
C LEU A 120 1.65 11.07 -4.34
N ASP A 121 1.63 12.39 -4.55
CA ASP A 121 0.79 12.98 -5.58
C ASP A 121 1.15 12.46 -6.97
N GLU A 122 2.43 12.33 -7.28
CA GLU A 122 2.85 11.79 -8.56
C GLU A 122 2.41 10.33 -8.73
N ALA A 123 2.53 9.54 -7.67
CA ALA A 123 2.08 8.15 -7.69
C ALA A 123 0.56 8.08 -7.94
N LEU A 124 -0.21 8.86 -7.20
CA LEU A 124 -1.68 8.84 -7.33
C LEU A 124 -2.12 9.30 -8.71
N ASN A 125 -1.44 10.30 -9.28
CA ASN A 125 -1.77 10.78 -10.62
C ASN A 125 -1.49 9.72 -11.70
N ALA A 126 -0.57 8.81 -11.45
CA ALA A 126 -0.22 7.75 -12.42
C ALA A 126 -1.16 6.56 -12.34
N MET A 127 -1.96 6.43 -11.29
CA MET A 127 -2.84 5.28 -11.06
C MET A 127 -4.20 5.52 -11.69
N GLU A 128 -4.75 4.47 -12.33
CA GLU A 128 -6.10 4.53 -12.90
C GLU A 128 -6.77 3.17 -12.81
N TYR A 129 -8.08 3.19 -12.78
CA TYR A 129 -8.88 1.96 -12.85
C TYR A 129 -8.82 1.44 -14.31
N PRO A 130 -8.64 0.13 -14.52
CA PRO A 130 -8.63 -0.40 -15.87
C PRO A 130 -9.98 -0.14 -16.55
N GLU A 131 -9.94 0.48 -17.72
CA GLU A 131 -11.16 0.69 -18.46
C GLU A 131 -11.75 -0.64 -18.91
N PHE A 132 -13.04 -0.75 -18.76
CA PHE A 132 -13.74 -1.88 -19.32
C PHE A 132 -13.62 -1.80 -20.85
N ASN A 133 -12.92 -2.76 -21.42
CA ASN A 133 -12.65 -2.71 -22.84
C ASN A 133 -13.79 -3.32 -23.63
N THR A 134 -14.72 -2.47 -24.03
CA THR A 134 -15.83 -2.90 -24.88
C THR A 134 -15.48 -2.86 -26.36
N VAL A 135 -14.32 -2.36 -26.69
CA VAL A 135 -13.90 -2.24 -28.08
C VAL A 135 -13.76 -3.61 -28.74
N VAL A 136 -13.42 -4.59 -27.96
CA VAL A 136 -13.35 -5.95 -28.46
C VAL A 136 -14.64 -6.46 -29.03
N SER A 137 -15.67 -5.77 -28.80
CA SER A 137 -17.00 -6.17 -29.28
C SER A 137 -17.16 -6.03 -30.77
N LYS A 138 -16.15 -5.71 -31.45
CA LYS A 138 -16.26 -5.63 -32.91
C LYS A 138 -16.24 -6.92 -33.58
#